data_0a3cfc8e4474d14d61b8ddf961f462e3
#
_entry.id   0a3cfc8e4474d14d61b8ddf961f462e3
#
_cell.length_a   1.000
_cell.length_b   1.000
_cell.length_c   1.000
_cell.angle_alpha   90.00
_cell.angle_beta   90.00
_cell.angle_gamma   90.00
#
_symmetry.space_group_name_H-M   'P 1'
#
loop_
_entity.id
_entity.type
_entity.pdbx_description
1 polymer ?
#
loop_
_entity_poly.entity_id
_entity_poly.type
_entity_poly.pdbx_seq_one_letter_code
_entity_poly.pdbx_strand_id
1 'polypeptide(L)'
;FLMTSSSAETNVLNIASSLGRECLALTKFVKDSPIAAFLKAQLRARNIRYEGVEVDQSGPWGYRHQFNVADSGFGLRAPRVWNDRAGEVGRTLNASEFDIPGIFGQEGVGILHISGLIAAMSEETTACCLALAKAAKEYGTLVSFDLNYRATFWKGREAELEEAFHQIA
;
A
#
# COMPACT_ATOMS: atom_id res chain seq x y z
N PHE A 1 0.08 -8.34 -23.95
CA PHE A 1 0.02 -8.18 -22.49
C PHE A 1 -0.85 -6.99 -22.15
N LEU A 2 -1.76 -7.17 -21.20
CA LEU A 2 -2.50 -6.08 -20.58
C LEU A 2 -1.79 -5.74 -19.26
N MET A 3 -1.45 -4.48 -19.05
CA MET A 3 -0.89 -3.98 -17.80
C MET A 3 -1.94 -3.17 -17.06
N THR A 4 -2.20 -3.54 -15.81
CA THR A 4 -3.12 -2.84 -14.91
C THR A 4 -2.44 -2.56 -13.58
N SER A 5 -2.94 -1.59 -12.82
CA SER A 5 -2.48 -1.35 -11.45
C SER A 5 -3.58 -1.69 -10.46
N SER A 6 -3.19 -2.35 -9.37
CA SER A 6 -4.09 -2.76 -8.31
C SER A 6 -3.32 -2.98 -7.02
N SER A 7 -3.88 -2.58 -5.90
CA SER A 7 -3.49 -3.00 -4.56
C SER A 7 -4.76 -3.11 -3.70
N ALA A 8 -4.67 -3.71 -2.52
CA ALA A 8 -5.80 -3.77 -1.60
C ALA A 8 -6.32 -2.34 -1.30
N GLU A 9 -5.41 -1.45 -0.95
CA GLU A 9 -5.70 -0.06 -0.59
C GLU A 9 -6.24 0.75 -1.78
N THR A 10 -5.61 0.66 -2.94
CA THR A 10 -6.05 1.42 -4.13
C THR A 10 -7.38 0.92 -4.67
N ASN A 11 -7.76 -0.33 -4.45
CA ASN A 11 -9.09 -0.82 -4.80
C ASN A 11 -10.16 -0.18 -3.94
N VAL A 12 -9.94 -0.03 -2.64
CA VAL A 12 -10.85 0.68 -1.72
C VAL A 12 -10.94 2.15 -2.09
N LEU A 13 -9.80 2.83 -2.32
CA LEU A 13 -9.77 4.23 -2.75
C LEU A 13 -10.49 4.44 -4.08
N ASN A 14 -10.37 3.51 -5.03
CA ASN A 14 -11.06 3.62 -6.32
C ASN A 14 -12.59 3.59 -6.16
N ILE A 15 -13.11 2.76 -5.26
CA ILE A 15 -14.55 2.74 -4.95
C ILE A 15 -14.95 4.05 -4.27
N ALA A 16 -14.21 4.50 -3.26
CA ALA A 16 -14.51 5.74 -2.56
C ALA A 16 -14.50 6.94 -3.51
N SER A 17 -13.50 7.04 -4.39
CA SER A 17 -13.41 8.09 -5.41
C SER A 17 -14.57 8.03 -6.39
N SER A 18 -14.99 6.85 -6.85
CA SER A 18 -16.16 6.69 -7.74
C SER A 18 -17.48 7.11 -7.09
N LEU A 19 -17.53 7.12 -5.76
CA LEU A 19 -18.64 7.65 -4.95
C LEU A 19 -18.49 9.14 -4.63
N GLY A 20 -17.56 9.84 -5.27
CA GLY A 20 -17.34 11.28 -5.11
C GLY A 20 -16.60 11.69 -3.84
N ARG A 21 -15.87 10.77 -3.19
CA ARG A 21 -15.02 11.09 -2.05
C ARG A 21 -13.64 11.50 -2.48
N GLU A 22 -13.07 12.51 -1.82
CA GLU A 22 -11.66 12.83 -1.96
C GLU A 22 -10.82 11.73 -1.36
N CYS A 23 -9.80 11.29 -2.11
CA CYS A 23 -8.95 10.16 -1.74
C CYS A 23 -7.48 10.53 -1.85
N LEU A 24 -6.70 10.12 -0.85
CA LEU A 24 -5.26 10.26 -0.80
C LEU A 24 -4.61 8.89 -0.58
N ALA A 25 -3.69 8.51 -1.44
CA ALA A 25 -2.84 7.33 -1.28
C ALA A 25 -1.48 7.74 -0.72
N LEU A 26 -1.08 7.17 0.40
CA LEU A 26 0.27 7.27 0.94
C LEU A 26 1.10 6.13 0.36
N THR A 27 2.21 6.43 -0.31
CA THR A 27 2.93 5.43 -1.10
C THR A 27 4.41 5.79 -1.25
N LYS A 28 5.15 4.96 -1.98
CA LYS A 28 6.57 5.17 -2.29
C LYS A 28 6.86 4.74 -3.72
N PHE A 29 7.71 5.48 -4.40
CA PHE A 29 8.03 5.24 -5.81
C PHE A 29 9.51 5.08 -6.04
N VAL A 30 9.87 4.32 -7.09
CA VAL A 30 11.22 4.34 -7.64
C VAL A 30 11.31 5.51 -8.61
N LYS A 31 12.27 6.42 -8.36
CA LYS A 31 12.50 7.63 -9.14
C LYS A 31 12.77 7.30 -10.62
N ASP A 32 12.22 8.11 -11.51
CA ASP A 32 12.38 8.00 -12.98
C ASP A 32 11.97 6.63 -13.57
N SER A 33 11.30 5.78 -12.78
CA SER A 33 10.83 4.48 -13.24
C SER A 33 9.62 4.63 -14.17
N PRO A 34 9.64 3.99 -15.36
CA PRO A 34 8.46 3.95 -16.24
C PRO A 34 7.24 3.31 -15.54
N ILE A 35 7.48 2.36 -14.62
CA ILE A 35 6.42 1.73 -13.84
C ILE A 35 5.84 2.74 -12.84
N ALA A 36 6.67 3.54 -12.16
CA ALA A 36 6.19 4.62 -11.28
C ALA A 36 5.33 5.62 -12.08
N ALA A 37 5.78 6.02 -13.28
CA ALA A 37 5.01 6.91 -14.14
C ALA A 37 3.64 6.31 -14.51
N PHE A 38 3.60 5.02 -14.84
CA PHE A 38 2.36 4.30 -15.09
C PHE A 38 1.45 4.28 -13.86
N LEU A 39 1.97 3.91 -12.68
CA LEU A 39 1.18 3.86 -11.43
C LEU A 39 0.60 5.22 -11.08
N LYS A 40 1.40 6.30 -11.18
CA LYS A 40 0.93 7.68 -10.98
C LYS A 40 -0.16 8.08 -11.98
N ALA A 41 -0.02 7.68 -13.24
CA ALA A 41 -1.06 7.92 -14.24
C ALA A 41 -2.36 7.18 -13.92
N GLN A 42 -2.27 5.94 -13.43
CA GLN A 42 -3.44 5.17 -12.98
C GLN A 42 -4.14 5.78 -11.77
N LEU A 43 -3.41 6.32 -10.79
CA LEU A 43 -3.99 7.03 -9.65
C LEU A 43 -4.72 8.30 -10.11
N ARG A 44 -4.08 9.12 -10.96
CA ARG A 44 -4.71 10.32 -11.54
C ARG A 44 -5.98 10.00 -12.35
N ALA A 45 -5.93 8.96 -13.17
CA ALA A 45 -7.09 8.53 -13.97
C ALA A 45 -8.29 8.10 -13.10
N ARG A 46 -8.05 7.71 -11.86
CA ARG A 46 -9.07 7.36 -10.87
C ARG A 46 -9.40 8.51 -9.91
N ASN A 47 -8.91 9.72 -10.18
CA ASN A 47 -9.06 10.89 -9.32
C ASN A 47 -8.59 10.64 -7.86
N ILE A 48 -7.49 9.89 -7.70
CA ILE A 48 -6.86 9.62 -6.42
C ILE A 48 -5.59 10.47 -6.31
N ARG A 49 -5.55 11.37 -5.34
CA ARG A 49 -4.33 12.07 -4.96
C ARG A 49 -3.33 11.07 -4.39
N TYR A 50 -2.06 11.38 -4.46
CA TYR A 50 -1.03 10.56 -3.81
C TYR A 50 0.07 11.42 -3.23
N GLU A 51 0.58 11.01 -2.11
CA GLU A 51 1.80 11.49 -1.51
C GLU A 51 2.79 10.34 -1.34
N GLY A 52 4.06 10.62 -1.57
CA GLY A 52 5.08 9.59 -1.42
C GLY A 52 6.45 10.06 -1.84
N VAL A 53 7.44 9.48 -1.20
CA VAL A 53 8.86 9.73 -1.49
C VAL A 53 9.26 8.97 -2.75
N GLU A 54 10.14 9.58 -3.53
CA GLU A 54 10.82 8.93 -4.63
C GLU A 54 12.24 8.56 -4.21
N VAL A 55 12.60 7.29 -4.40
CA VAL A 55 13.94 6.78 -4.09
C VAL A 55 14.64 6.28 -5.34
N ASP A 56 15.95 6.43 -5.37
CA ASP A 56 16.76 5.91 -6.47
C ASP A 56 16.67 4.39 -6.53
N GLN A 57 16.70 3.83 -7.73
CA GLN A 57 16.68 2.38 -7.93
C GLN A 57 17.87 1.67 -7.28
N SER A 58 19.02 2.32 -7.16
CA SER A 58 20.27 1.75 -6.61
C SER A 58 20.79 0.56 -7.44
N GLY A 59 20.74 0.71 -8.76
CA GLY A 59 21.23 -0.28 -9.73
C GLY A 59 20.25 -1.43 -10.04
N PRO A 60 20.67 -2.39 -10.87
CA PRO A 60 19.76 -3.43 -11.40
C PRO A 60 19.20 -4.39 -10.34
N TRP A 61 19.85 -4.50 -9.18
CA TRP A 61 19.45 -5.36 -8.07
C TRP A 61 18.77 -4.58 -6.91
N GLY A 62 18.59 -3.27 -7.10
CA GLY A 62 18.00 -2.40 -6.11
C GLY A 62 16.47 -2.42 -6.12
N TYR A 63 15.88 -1.29 -5.73
CA TYR A 63 14.43 -1.16 -5.59
C TYR A 63 13.69 -1.28 -6.92
N ARG A 64 12.50 -1.87 -6.84
CA ARG A 64 11.54 -1.91 -7.94
C ARG A 64 10.11 -1.92 -7.43
N HIS A 65 9.16 -1.69 -8.32
CA HIS A 65 7.76 -1.97 -8.05
C HIS A 65 7.48 -3.46 -8.23
N GLN A 66 6.59 -4.00 -7.42
CA GLN A 66 6.18 -5.40 -7.53
C GLN A 66 5.41 -5.66 -8.83
N PHE A 67 5.45 -6.89 -9.28
CA PHE A 67 4.63 -7.40 -10.37
C PHE A 67 3.85 -8.63 -9.94
N ASN A 68 2.62 -8.71 -10.42
CA ASN A 68 1.85 -9.95 -10.43
C ASN A 68 1.65 -10.36 -11.88
N VAL A 69 2.15 -11.53 -12.23
CA VAL A 69 1.89 -12.12 -13.55
C VAL A 69 0.69 -13.03 -13.43
N ALA A 70 -0.42 -12.62 -14.02
CA ALA A 70 -1.66 -13.38 -14.02
C ALA A 70 -1.85 -14.06 -15.38
N ASP A 71 -2.07 -15.36 -15.35
CA ASP A 71 -2.43 -16.18 -16.50
C ASP A 71 -3.86 -16.69 -16.27
N SER A 72 -4.78 -16.30 -17.15
CA SER A 72 -6.19 -16.70 -17.07
C SER A 72 -6.46 -18.19 -17.27
N GLY A 73 -5.42 -18.95 -17.65
CA GLY A 73 -5.59 -20.35 -18.02
C GLY A 73 -6.14 -20.54 -19.44
N PHE A 74 -6.23 -21.79 -19.87
CA PHE A 74 -6.84 -22.15 -21.14
C PHE A 74 -7.32 -23.59 -21.09
N GLY A 75 -8.55 -23.86 -21.56
CA GLY A 75 -9.16 -25.18 -21.52
C GLY A 75 -9.24 -25.74 -20.09
N LEU A 76 -8.64 -26.90 -19.85
CA LEU A 76 -8.60 -27.53 -18.52
C LEU A 76 -7.50 -27.00 -17.62
N ARG A 77 -6.63 -26.12 -18.10
CA ARG A 77 -5.57 -25.50 -17.31
C ARG A 77 -6.12 -24.34 -16.47
N ALA A 78 -6.04 -24.50 -15.15
CA ALA A 78 -6.52 -23.48 -14.19
C ALA A 78 -5.74 -22.16 -14.32
N PRO A 79 -6.36 -21.02 -13.96
CA PRO A 79 -5.67 -19.75 -13.82
C PRO A 79 -4.52 -19.84 -12.80
N ARG A 80 -3.45 -19.06 -13.04
CA ARG A 80 -2.29 -18.98 -12.14
C ARG A 80 -1.87 -17.54 -11.96
N VAL A 81 -1.37 -17.22 -10.76
CA VAL A 81 -0.79 -15.92 -10.44
C VAL A 81 0.58 -16.13 -9.82
N TRP A 82 1.57 -15.44 -10.33
CA TRP A 82 2.91 -15.36 -9.75
C TRP A 82 3.14 -13.95 -9.20
N ASN A 83 3.51 -13.89 -7.93
CA ASN A 83 3.86 -12.65 -7.26
C ASN A 83 5.38 -12.47 -7.30
N ASP A 84 5.84 -11.39 -7.91
CA ASP A 84 7.25 -11.01 -7.91
C ASP A 84 7.43 -9.76 -7.05
N ARG A 85 7.93 -9.97 -5.82
CA ARG A 85 8.09 -8.92 -4.79
C ARG A 85 9.55 -8.69 -4.37
N ALA A 86 10.52 -9.32 -5.03
CA ALA A 86 11.92 -9.10 -4.70
C ALA A 86 12.31 -7.64 -4.95
N GLY A 87 12.93 -6.98 -3.97
CA GLY A 87 13.30 -5.56 -4.07
C GLY A 87 12.12 -4.58 -4.10
N GLU A 88 10.93 -4.99 -3.69
CA GLU A 88 9.74 -4.13 -3.67
C GLU A 88 9.94 -2.90 -2.79
N VAL A 89 9.85 -1.70 -3.38
CA VAL A 89 10.05 -0.43 -2.71
C VAL A 89 9.02 -0.17 -1.61
N GLY A 90 7.81 -0.68 -1.75
CA GLY A 90 6.74 -0.55 -0.75
C GLY A 90 7.09 -1.13 0.62
N ARG A 91 8.02 -2.09 0.69
CA ARG A 91 8.51 -2.66 1.96
C ARG A 91 9.31 -1.69 2.82
N THR A 92 9.74 -0.58 2.26
CA THR A 92 10.53 0.46 2.95
C THR A 92 9.68 1.69 3.30
N LEU A 93 8.37 1.58 3.25
CA LEU A 93 7.45 2.67 3.59
C LEU A 93 7.60 3.05 5.07
N ASN A 94 7.78 4.34 5.34
CA ASN A 94 8.02 4.85 6.68
C ASN A 94 7.12 6.07 6.98
N ALA A 95 6.55 6.12 8.17
CA ALA A 95 5.65 7.21 8.56
C ALA A 95 6.31 8.58 8.57
N SER A 96 7.63 8.65 8.81
CA SER A 96 8.39 9.90 8.77
C SER A 96 8.51 10.53 7.37
N GLU A 97 8.10 9.82 6.33
CA GLU A 97 8.08 10.29 4.94
C GLU A 97 6.84 11.12 4.61
N PHE A 98 5.88 11.24 5.54
CA PHE A 98 4.61 11.92 5.35
C PHE A 98 4.44 13.07 6.34
N ASP A 99 3.83 14.17 5.88
CA ASP A 99 3.41 15.25 6.76
C ASP A 99 2.11 14.88 7.51
N ILE A 100 2.27 14.02 8.51
CA ILE A 100 1.14 13.54 9.32
C ILE A 100 0.31 14.69 9.93
N PRO A 101 0.91 15.72 10.55
CA PRO A 101 0.14 16.86 11.05
C PRO A 101 -0.60 17.64 9.97
N GLY A 102 0.00 17.81 8.80
CA GLY A 102 -0.64 18.45 7.65
C GLY A 102 -1.84 17.63 7.15
N ILE A 103 -1.62 16.33 6.90
CA ILE A 103 -2.64 15.41 6.37
C ILE A 103 -3.82 15.26 7.36
N PHE A 104 -3.53 14.88 8.59
CA PHE A 104 -4.59 14.56 9.56
C PHE A 104 -5.15 15.79 10.27
N GLY A 105 -4.30 16.80 10.56
CA GLY A 105 -4.69 17.96 11.37
C GLY A 105 -5.15 19.16 10.53
N GLN A 106 -4.53 19.44 9.39
CA GLN A 106 -4.86 20.62 8.58
C GLN A 106 -5.85 20.30 7.47
N GLU A 107 -5.60 19.27 6.66
CA GLU A 107 -6.54 18.85 5.62
C GLU A 107 -7.75 18.12 6.21
N GLY A 108 -7.51 17.31 7.23
CA GLY A 108 -8.52 16.49 7.89
C GLY A 108 -8.79 15.18 7.13
N VAL A 109 -8.78 14.07 7.85
CA VAL A 109 -9.03 12.73 7.30
C VAL A 109 -10.23 12.12 8.01
N GLY A 110 -11.28 11.80 7.27
CA GLY A 110 -12.45 11.13 7.83
C GLY A 110 -12.20 9.64 8.11
N ILE A 111 -11.52 8.95 7.21
CA ILE A 111 -11.24 7.51 7.32
C ILE A 111 -9.82 7.24 6.85
N LEU A 112 -9.02 6.57 7.67
CA LEU A 112 -7.76 5.94 7.30
C LEU A 112 -8.03 4.46 6.99
N HIS A 113 -7.73 4.00 5.78
CA HIS A 113 -7.81 2.58 5.43
C HIS A 113 -6.43 1.95 5.42
N ILE A 114 -6.25 0.86 6.17
CA ILE A 114 -5.03 0.06 6.25
C ILE A 114 -5.36 -1.39 5.88
N SER A 115 -4.52 -2.00 5.05
CA SER A 115 -4.57 -3.44 4.79
C SER A 115 -3.50 -4.15 5.62
N GLY A 116 -3.87 -5.27 6.24
CA GLY A 116 -2.94 -6.12 6.96
C GLY A 116 -1.84 -6.72 6.09
N LEU A 117 -2.05 -6.75 4.76
CA LEU A 117 -0.98 -7.14 3.84
C LEU A 117 0.21 -6.18 3.91
N ILE A 118 -0.03 -4.86 3.83
CA ILE A 118 1.04 -3.87 3.93
C ILE A 118 1.65 -3.86 5.33
N ALA A 119 0.83 -3.96 6.37
CA ALA A 119 1.31 -4.03 7.75
C ALA A 119 2.24 -5.23 8.00
N ALA A 120 2.05 -6.34 7.29
CA ALA A 120 2.85 -7.56 7.46
C ALA A 120 4.08 -7.66 6.52
N MET A 121 4.32 -6.70 5.62
CA MET A 121 5.36 -6.82 4.58
C MET A 121 6.79 -6.73 5.13
N SER A 122 7.03 -5.90 6.14
CA SER A 122 8.33 -5.68 6.80
C SER A 122 8.12 -5.05 8.17
N GLU A 123 9.19 -5.00 8.97
CA GLU A 123 9.17 -4.27 10.25
C GLU A 123 8.91 -2.77 10.04
N GLU A 124 9.47 -2.17 8.99
CA GLU A 124 9.27 -0.76 8.66
C GLU A 124 7.79 -0.48 8.32
N THR A 125 7.16 -1.33 7.52
CA THR A 125 5.74 -1.14 7.17
C THR A 125 4.82 -1.41 8.35
N THR A 126 5.16 -2.36 9.23
CA THR A 126 4.44 -2.58 10.50
C THR A 126 4.48 -1.31 11.34
N ALA A 127 5.68 -0.76 11.58
CA ALA A 127 5.87 0.48 12.34
C ALA A 127 5.15 1.67 11.70
N CYS A 128 5.18 1.77 10.37
CA CYS A 128 4.47 2.81 9.61
C CYS A 128 2.95 2.72 9.84
N CYS A 129 2.36 1.53 9.70
CA CYS A 129 0.93 1.33 9.91
C CYS A 129 0.50 1.64 11.35
N LEU A 130 1.30 1.24 12.35
CA LEU A 130 1.06 1.58 13.76
C LEU A 130 1.10 3.10 13.99
N ALA A 131 2.09 3.79 13.43
CA ALA A 131 2.20 5.25 13.57
C ALA A 131 1.01 5.98 12.91
N LEU A 132 0.58 5.54 11.73
CA LEU A 132 -0.59 6.11 11.04
C LEU A 132 -1.89 5.82 11.80
N ALA A 133 -2.08 4.62 12.34
CA ALA A 133 -3.26 4.28 13.14
C ALA A 133 -3.30 5.10 14.44
N LYS A 134 -2.15 5.28 15.09
CA LYS A 134 -2.03 6.15 16.27
C LYS A 134 -2.38 7.60 15.94
N ALA A 135 -1.83 8.15 14.86
CA ALA A 135 -2.17 9.49 14.40
C ALA A 135 -3.66 9.62 14.08
N ALA A 136 -4.25 8.66 13.37
CA ALA A 136 -5.68 8.65 13.10
C ALA A 136 -6.50 8.78 14.38
N LYS A 137 -6.15 8.00 15.41
CA LYS A 137 -6.80 8.06 16.72
C LYS A 137 -6.63 9.41 17.41
N GLU A 138 -5.43 10.00 17.37
CA GLU A 138 -5.13 11.32 17.97
C GLU A 138 -5.92 12.45 17.30
N TYR A 139 -6.15 12.38 16.00
CA TYR A 139 -6.89 13.39 15.22
C TYR A 139 -8.38 13.07 15.04
N GLY A 140 -8.90 12.01 15.66
CA GLY A 140 -10.32 11.64 15.58
C GLY A 140 -10.74 11.04 14.24
N THR A 141 -9.79 10.53 13.44
CA THR A 141 -10.01 9.82 12.18
C THR A 141 -10.44 8.39 12.45
N LEU A 142 -11.45 7.91 11.74
CA LEU A 142 -11.85 6.49 11.81
C LEU A 142 -10.81 5.61 11.14
N VAL A 143 -10.49 4.48 11.76
CA VAL A 143 -9.62 3.46 11.15
C VAL A 143 -10.47 2.35 10.54
N SER A 144 -10.25 2.09 9.26
CA SER A 144 -10.78 0.94 8.53
C SER A 144 -9.65 -0.05 8.32
N PHE A 145 -9.75 -1.23 8.91
CA PHE A 145 -8.69 -2.24 8.85
C PHE A 145 -9.19 -3.53 8.20
N ASP A 146 -8.61 -3.88 7.04
CA ASP A 146 -8.79 -5.19 6.40
C ASP A 146 -7.66 -6.11 6.84
N LEU A 147 -7.96 -7.18 7.54
CA LEU A 147 -6.95 -8.15 8.02
C LEU A 147 -6.09 -8.71 6.89
N ASN A 148 -6.65 -8.92 5.72
CA ASN A 148 -5.98 -9.33 4.49
C ASN A 148 -4.84 -10.35 4.72
N TYR A 149 -5.12 -11.34 5.57
CA TYR A 149 -4.15 -12.32 6.06
C TYR A 149 -3.48 -13.09 4.92
N ARG A 150 -2.17 -13.21 4.99
CA ARG A 150 -1.35 -14.02 4.10
C ARG A 150 -0.31 -14.78 4.91
N ALA A 151 -0.48 -16.08 5.07
CA ALA A 151 0.39 -16.94 5.88
C ALA A 151 1.88 -16.80 5.53
N THR A 152 2.20 -16.55 4.25
CA THR A 152 3.59 -16.38 3.79
C THR A 152 4.28 -15.14 4.34
N PHE A 153 3.54 -14.07 4.66
CA PHE A 153 4.09 -12.85 5.26
C PHE A 153 4.17 -12.94 6.79
N TRP A 154 3.36 -13.79 7.39
CA TRP A 154 3.31 -13.97 8.84
C TRP A 154 4.37 -14.91 9.36
N LYS A 155 4.88 -15.80 8.51
CA LYS A 155 5.82 -16.86 8.91
C LYS A 155 7.04 -16.31 9.64
N GLY A 156 7.20 -16.69 10.91
CA GLY A 156 8.28 -16.29 11.79
C GLY A 156 8.09 -14.92 12.46
N ARG A 157 6.92 -14.27 12.24
CA ARG A 157 6.56 -12.98 12.85
C ARG A 157 5.16 -13.01 13.48
N GLU A 158 4.62 -14.20 13.72
CA GLU A 158 3.21 -14.40 14.11
C GLU A 158 2.85 -13.58 15.37
N ALA A 159 3.65 -13.69 16.44
CA ALA A 159 3.36 -12.97 17.69
C ALA A 159 3.50 -11.45 17.56
N GLU A 160 4.51 -10.97 16.81
CA GLU A 160 4.69 -9.54 16.53
C GLU A 160 3.49 -8.97 15.76
N LEU A 161 3.07 -9.67 14.72
CA LEU A 161 1.98 -9.19 13.86
C LEU A 161 0.62 -9.32 14.54
N GLU A 162 0.41 -10.32 15.38
CA GLU A 162 -0.80 -10.42 16.19
C GLU A 162 -0.95 -9.20 17.10
N GLU A 163 0.11 -8.83 17.82
CA GLU A 163 0.13 -7.64 18.67
C GLU A 163 -0.07 -6.36 17.87
N ALA A 164 0.64 -6.21 16.74
CA ALA A 164 0.49 -5.03 15.88
C ALA A 164 -0.93 -4.89 15.32
N PHE A 165 -1.56 -5.99 14.92
CA PHE A 165 -2.92 -5.98 14.38
C PHE A 165 -3.95 -5.60 15.45
N HIS A 166 -3.77 -6.05 16.70
CA HIS A 166 -4.60 -5.61 17.82
C HIS A 166 -4.46 -4.11 18.12
N GLN A 167 -3.26 -3.56 17.94
CA GLN A 167 -3.03 -2.12 18.16
C GLN A 167 -3.61 -1.26 17.02
N ILE A 168 -3.69 -1.77 15.80
CA ILE A 168 -4.26 -1.06 14.65
C ILE A 168 -5.80 -1.08 14.71
N ALA A 169 -6.39 -2.19 15.13
CA ALA A 169 -7.84 -2.37 15.21
C ALA A 169 -8.44 -1.64 16.43
#